data_c0a8e81f75fcf0e632a9d5231907dddb
#
_entry.id   c0a8e81f75fcf0e632a9d5231907dddb
#
_cell.length_a   1.000
_cell.length_b   1.000
_cell.length_c   1.000
_cell.angle_alpha   90.00
_cell.angle_beta   90.00
_cell.angle_gamma   90.00
#
_symmetry.space_group_name_H-M   'P 1'
#
loop_
_entity.id
_entity.type
_entity.pdbx_description
1 polymer ?
#
loop_
_entity_poly.entity_id
_entity_poly.type
_entity_poly.pdbx_seq_one_letter_code
_entity_poly.pdbx_strand_id
1 'polypeptide(L)'
;MKHFEKDTADKKNDAETNKNNDVETNISNDVDTNENNGAEADKRYGGMTYIFKEWIVPVAIALIIVLFLNKYIFILVTVPTGSMEDTIMPGDRLYVNELFDVKDAQRGDILVFKSDELDEKRLVKRLIGLPGDTVEVKSDGAVFVNGEKLDEPYAVKAESEAKMFNVPENSYLFFGDNRPISYDARYWENPYIDESKIIGEAVFRFFPLNRIGEIR
;
A
#
# COMPACT_ATOMS: atom_id res chain seq x y z
N MET A 1 38.82 -57.83 -5.80
CA MET A 1 40.29 -57.86 -5.64
C MET A 1 40.62 -57.17 -4.36
N LYS A 2 40.92 -57.98 -3.41
CA LYS A 2 42.06 -58.00 -2.46
C LYS A 2 42.05 -56.82 -1.49
N HIS A 3 41.65 -57.11 -0.26
CA HIS A 3 42.46 -57.72 0.83
C HIS A 3 43.33 -56.68 1.54
N PHE A 4 43.37 -56.51 2.77
CA PHE A 4 43.53 -57.32 4.01
C PHE A 4 44.00 -56.29 5.05
N GLU A 5 43.43 -56.25 6.18
CA GLU A 5 43.74 -57.01 7.46
C GLU A 5 44.76 -56.27 8.34
N LYS A 6 44.32 -55.97 9.56
CA LYS A 6 44.74 -56.56 10.84
C LYS A 6 46.10 -56.05 11.35
N ASP A 7 46.36 -55.91 12.56
CA ASP A 7 46.16 -56.52 13.85
C ASP A 7 46.71 -55.59 14.96
N THR A 8 46.05 -55.46 16.03
CA THR A 8 46.15 -56.12 17.36
C THR A 8 47.29 -55.75 18.28
N ALA A 9 46.87 -55.51 19.50
CA ALA A 9 47.36 -56.00 20.80
C ALA A 9 48.53 -55.24 21.45
N ASP A 10 48.56 -55.03 22.61
CA ASP A 10 48.16 -55.63 23.92
C ASP A 10 49.19 -55.25 24.98
N LYS A 11 48.76 -55.28 26.21
CA LYS A 11 49.52 -55.52 27.48
C LYS A 11 50.09 -54.28 28.20
N LYS A 12 49.56 -53.96 29.31
CA LYS A 12 49.44 -54.63 30.60
C LYS A 12 50.52 -54.26 31.59
N ASN A 13 50.07 -54.03 32.81
CA ASN A 13 50.68 -54.28 34.14
C ASN A 13 51.60 -53.15 34.66
N ASP A 14 51.72 -52.90 35.88
CA ASP A 14 51.13 -53.28 37.16
C ASP A 14 51.52 -52.27 38.21
N ALA A 15 50.66 -52.05 39.11
CA ALA A 15 50.69 -52.30 40.52
C ALA A 15 51.77 -51.63 41.40
N GLU A 16 51.31 -51.19 42.38
CA GLU A 16 51.55 -51.31 43.86
C GLU A 16 52.14 -50.13 44.58
N THR A 17 51.42 -49.67 45.45
CA THR A 17 51.36 -49.80 46.90
C THR A 17 52.17 -48.75 47.69
N ASN A 18 51.56 -48.13 48.56
CA ASN A 18 51.65 -48.15 50.01
C ASN A 18 51.67 -46.86 50.74
N LYS A 19 50.69 -46.70 51.52
CA LYS A 19 50.60 -46.50 52.99
C LYS A 19 50.99 -45.19 53.65
N ASN A 20 49.99 -44.79 54.35
CA ASN A 20 49.91 -44.40 55.77
C ASN A 20 50.41 -43.01 56.16
N ASN A 21 49.64 -42.37 56.78
CA ASN A 21 49.24 -42.08 58.15
C ASN A 21 49.04 -40.59 58.36
N ASP A 22 47.90 -40.36 58.81
CA ASP A 22 47.43 -39.96 60.17
C ASP A 22 47.40 -38.45 60.44
N VAL A 23 46.23 -38.08 60.78
CA VAL A 23 45.82 -37.44 62.02
C VAL A 23 45.65 -35.92 62.06
N GLU A 24 44.42 -35.63 62.35
CA GLU A 24 43.81 -34.63 63.23
C GLU A 24 43.59 -33.19 62.75
N THR A 25 42.30 -32.99 62.75
CA THR A 25 41.50 -31.91 63.40
C THR A 25 41.86 -30.45 63.12
N ASN A 26 40.96 -29.74 62.57
CA ASN A 26 40.10 -28.87 63.35
C ASN A 26 38.99 -28.20 62.50
N ILE A 27 37.86 -28.22 63.15
CA ILE A 27 36.63 -27.54 62.91
C ILE A 27 36.84 -26.04 62.67
N SER A 28 36.29 -25.49 61.61
CA SER A 28 35.58 -24.20 61.71
C SER A 28 34.55 -24.14 60.57
N ASN A 29 33.34 -24.10 61.02
CA ASN A 29 32.18 -23.71 60.28
C ASN A 29 32.41 -22.32 59.67
N ASP A 30 32.22 -22.20 58.40
CA ASP A 30 31.63 -20.99 57.89
C ASP A 30 30.72 -21.30 56.71
N VAL A 31 29.52 -20.92 56.95
CA VAL A 31 28.37 -20.87 56.10
C VAL A 31 28.67 -19.94 54.97
N ASP A 32 28.79 -20.46 53.75
CA ASP A 32 28.57 -19.66 52.57
C ASP A 32 27.46 -20.26 51.75
N THR A 33 26.28 -19.90 52.20
CA THR A 33 25.05 -20.05 51.43
C THR A 33 24.89 -18.86 50.50
N ASN A 34 24.72 -19.15 49.26
CA ASN A 34 23.83 -18.37 48.40
C ASN A 34 24.33 -17.07 47.75
N GLU A 35 25.19 -17.17 46.75
CA GLU A 35 25.33 -16.07 45.79
C GLU A 35 25.26 -16.45 44.30
N ASN A 36 24.76 -17.63 43.94
CA ASN A 36 24.72 -18.02 42.52
C ASN A 36 23.32 -18.01 41.88
N ASN A 37 22.27 -17.58 42.58
CA ASN A 37 20.92 -17.55 41.96
C ASN A 37 20.50 -16.17 41.39
N GLY A 38 21.29 -15.13 41.63
CA GLY A 38 21.00 -13.78 41.11
C GLY A 38 21.55 -13.53 39.70
N ALA A 39 22.67 -14.15 39.36
CA ALA A 39 23.36 -13.87 38.10
C ALA A 39 22.74 -14.58 36.86
N GLU A 40 22.06 -15.71 37.07
CA GLU A 40 21.36 -16.41 35.96
C GLU A 40 19.98 -15.84 35.67
N ALA A 41 19.32 -15.25 36.67
CA ALA A 41 18.04 -14.58 36.46
C ALA A 41 18.24 -13.26 35.69
N ASP A 42 19.32 -12.53 35.98
CA ASP A 42 19.62 -11.26 35.31
C ASP A 42 20.02 -11.44 33.83
N LYS A 43 20.69 -12.55 33.49
CA LYS A 43 20.99 -12.90 32.11
C LYS A 43 19.75 -13.29 31.29
N ARG A 44 18.73 -13.86 31.90
CA ARG A 44 17.47 -14.21 31.21
C ARG A 44 16.61 -12.99 30.96
N TYR A 45 16.57 -12.03 31.87
CA TYR A 45 15.85 -10.78 31.67
C TYR A 45 16.54 -9.87 30.64
N GLY A 46 17.87 -9.82 30.64
CA GLY A 46 18.64 -9.04 29.66
C GLY A 46 18.42 -9.50 28.20
N GLY A 47 18.32 -10.81 27.99
CA GLY A 47 18.08 -11.38 26.66
C GLY A 47 16.67 -11.07 26.13
N MET A 48 15.66 -11.12 26.98
CA MET A 48 14.28 -10.89 26.59
C MET A 48 14.01 -9.40 26.30
N THR A 49 14.57 -8.50 27.10
CA THR A 49 14.49 -7.04 26.89
C THR A 49 15.27 -6.59 25.65
N TYR A 50 16.37 -7.26 25.32
CA TYR A 50 17.14 -7.03 24.10
C TYR A 50 16.31 -7.39 22.85
N ILE A 51 15.75 -8.62 22.80
CA ILE A 51 14.89 -9.06 21.71
C ILE A 51 13.68 -8.12 21.55
N PHE A 52 13.08 -7.70 22.66
CA PHE A 52 11.94 -6.81 22.62
C PHE A 52 12.30 -5.44 22.02
N LYS A 53 13.40 -4.82 22.44
CA LYS A 53 13.82 -3.51 21.91
C LYS A 53 14.34 -3.57 20.48
N GLU A 54 15.15 -4.56 20.16
CA GLU A 54 15.83 -4.64 18.86
C GLU A 54 14.92 -5.14 17.72
N TRP A 55 13.89 -5.93 18.04
CA TRP A 55 13.05 -6.53 17.02
C TRP A 55 11.57 -6.18 17.12
N ILE A 56 10.98 -6.28 18.30
CA ILE A 56 9.54 -6.07 18.46
C ILE A 56 9.18 -4.59 18.33
N VAL A 57 9.94 -3.69 18.94
CA VAL A 57 9.66 -2.24 18.89
C VAL A 57 9.78 -1.70 17.48
N PRO A 58 10.84 -1.96 16.68
CA PRO A 58 10.90 -1.49 15.29
C PRO A 58 9.78 -2.06 14.40
N VAL A 59 9.44 -3.34 14.57
CA VAL A 59 8.33 -3.96 13.83
C VAL A 59 7.00 -3.33 14.21
N ALA A 60 6.76 -3.08 15.50
CA ALA A 60 5.54 -2.42 15.96
C ALA A 60 5.43 -0.98 15.42
N ILE A 61 6.54 -0.22 15.45
CA ILE A 61 6.60 1.12 14.87
C ILE A 61 6.32 1.09 13.37
N ALA A 62 6.96 0.18 12.64
CA ALA A 62 6.72 0.01 11.20
C ALA A 62 5.26 -0.33 10.90
N LEU A 63 4.65 -1.22 11.69
CA LEU A 63 3.23 -1.56 11.57
C LEU A 63 2.32 -0.36 11.83
N ILE A 64 2.61 0.42 12.88
CA ILE A 64 1.85 1.63 13.21
C ILE A 64 1.96 2.65 12.05
N ILE A 65 3.16 2.84 11.51
CA ILE A 65 3.37 3.73 10.36
C ILE A 65 2.56 3.25 9.15
N VAL A 66 2.61 1.96 8.83
CA VAL A 66 1.84 1.39 7.71
C VAL A 66 0.33 1.58 7.92
N LEU A 67 -0.17 1.30 9.12
CA LEU A 67 -1.58 1.50 9.44
C LEU A 67 -1.99 2.98 9.37
N PHE A 68 -1.11 3.87 9.82
CA PHE A 68 -1.33 5.31 9.73
C PHE A 68 -1.38 5.78 8.27
N LEU A 69 -0.40 5.37 7.45
CA LEU A 69 -0.35 5.70 6.02
C LEU A 69 -1.60 5.19 5.29
N ASN A 70 -1.98 3.93 5.53
CA ASN A 70 -3.18 3.36 4.92
C ASN A 70 -4.49 4.04 5.36
N LYS A 71 -4.55 4.56 6.58
CA LYS A 71 -5.76 5.19 7.09
C LYS A 71 -5.92 6.66 6.66
N TYR A 72 -4.80 7.39 6.51
CA TYR A 72 -4.81 8.84 6.35
C TYR A 72 -4.26 9.36 5.03
N ILE A 73 -3.65 8.50 4.20
CA ILE A 73 -3.02 8.94 2.96
C ILE A 73 -3.64 8.28 1.73
N PHE A 74 -4.13 7.04 1.84
CA PHE A 74 -4.64 6.30 0.70
C PHE A 74 -6.00 5.68 0.96
N ILE A 75 -6.94 5.92 0.06
CA ILE A 75 -8.17 5.14 -0.01
C ILE A 75 -8.02 4.03 -1.04
N LEU A 76 -8.52 2.85 -0.70
CA LEU A 76 -8.65 1.74 -1.64
C LEU A 76 -10.04 1.78 -2.27
N VAL A 77 -10.10 1.95 -3.58
CA VAL A 77 -11.34 1.97 -4.33
C VAL A 77 -11.40 0.75 -5.25
N THR A 78 -12.53 0.06 -5.26
CA THR A 78 -12.85 -0.98 -6.25
C THR A 78 -13.76 -0.39 -7.30
N VAL A 79 -13.41 -0.58 -8.57
CA VAL A 79 -14.16 -0.04 -9.71
C VAL A 79 -15.26 -1.03 -10.12
N PRO A 80 -16.55 -0.67 -10.02
CA PRO A 80 -17.63 -1.60 -10.33
C PRO A 80 -18.10 -1.54 -11.79
N THR A 81 -17.75 -0.48 -12.54
CA THR A 81 -18.32 -0.20 -13.87
C THR A 81 -17.25 -0.03 -14.94
N GLY A 82 -17.63 -0.25 -16.19
CA GLY A 82 -16.75 -0.13 -17.36
C GLY A 82 -16.63 1.28 -17.95
N SER A 83 -17.08 2.33 -17.25
CA SER A 83 -17.08 3.69 -17.80
C SER A 83 -15.70 4.27 -18.10
N MET A 84 -14.64 3.66 -17.58
CA MET A 84 -13.23 4.02 -17.78
C MET A 84 -12.43 2.94 -18.53
N GLU A 85 -13.10 1.97 -19.15
CA GLU A 85 -12.44 1.00 -20.05
C GLU A 85 -11.88 1.78 -21.27
N ASP A 86 -10.71 1.51 -21.75
CA ASP A 86 -9.71 0.49 -21.49
C ASP A 86 -8.70 0.88 -20.37
N THR A 87 -8.75 2.11 -19.89
CA THR A 87 -7.81 2.61 -18.88
C THR A 87 -7.97 1.88 -17.55
N ILE A 88 -9.22 1.80 -17.07
CA ILE A 88 -9.57 1.14 -15.81
C ILE A 88 -10.73 0.17 -16.07
N MET A 89 -10.54 -1.09 -15.72
CA MET A 89 -11.51 -2.16 -15.93
C MET A 89 -12.37 -2.40 -14.69
N PRO A 90 -13.60 -2.93 -14.86
CA PRO A 90 -14.37 -3.43 -13.73
C PRO A 90 -13.59 -4.47 -12.92
N GLY A 91 -13.60 -4.32 -11.60
CA GLY A 91 -12.84 -5.17 -10.67
C GLY A 91 -11.42 -4.70 -10.39
N ASP A 92 -10.90 -3.69 -11.10
CA ASP A 92 -9.64 -3.06 -10.74
C ASP A 92 -9.74 -2.46 -9.32
N ARG A 93 -8.64 -2.55 -8.57
CA ARG A 93 -8.49 -1.91 -7.27
C ARG A 93 -7.41 -0.86 -7.33
N LEU A 94 -7.76 0.34 -6.91
CA LEU A 94 -6.95 1.54 -7.08
C LEU A 94 -6.53 2.11 -5.74
N TYR A 95 -5.33 2.63 -5.69
CA TYR A 95 -4.88 3.57 -4.67
C TYR A 95 -5.26 4.98 -5.10
N VAL A 96 -5.93 5.68 -4.20
CA VAL A 96 -6.34 7.08 -4.36
C VAL A 96 -5.56 7.93 -3.36
N ASN A 97 -4.89 8.95 -3.85
CA ASN A 97 -4.16 9.92 -3.03
C ASN A 97 -5.14 10.99 -2.53
N GLU A 98 -5.49 10.95 -1.24
CA GLU A 98 -6.37 11.94 -0.60
C GLU A 98 -5.68 13.26 -0.24
N LEU A 99 -4.33 13.25 -0.21
CA LEU A 99 -3.57 14.49 0.05
C LEU A 99 -3.37 15.32 -1.22
N PHE A 100 -3.99 14.89 -2.32
CA PHE A 100 -3.97 15.61 -3.57
C PHE A 100 -4.71 16.96 -3.40
N ASP A 101 -4.01 18.07 -3.70
CA ASP A 101 -4.66 19.37 -3.78
C ASP A 101 -5.32 19.50 -5.14
N VAL A 102 -6.63 19.61 -5.16
CA VAL A 102 -7.39 19.73 -6.42
C VAL A 102 -7.01 20.98 -7.24
N LYS A 103 -6.40 21.97 -6.63
CA LYS A 103 -5.89 23.15 -7.32
C LYS A 103 -4.68 22.86 -8.20
N ASP A 104 -3.97 21.76 -7.90
CA ASP A 104 -2.86 21.27 -8.71
C ASP A 104 -3.33 20.32 -9.83
N ALA A 105 -4.65 20.04 -9.91
CA ALA A 105 -5.23 19.13 -10.89
C ALA A 105 -4.96 19.59 -12.33
N GLN A 106 -4.57 18.64 -13.15
CA GLN A 106 -4.31 18.85 -14.57
C GLN A 106 -5.37 18.16 -15.42
N ARG A 107 -5.66 18.74 -16.57
CA ARG A 107 -6.52 18.07 -17.55
C ARG A 107 -5.91 16.72 -17.95
N GLY A 108 -6.74 15.69 -17.88
CA GLY A 108 -6.31 14.30 -18.11
C GLY A 108 -6.14 13.49 -16.83
N ASP A 109 -6.05 14.12 -15.66
CA ASP A 109 -5.98 13.38 -14.39
C ASP A 109 -7.25 12.56 -14.16
N ILE A 110 -7.07 11.43 -13.50
CA ILE A 110 -8.19 10.56 -13.14
C ILE A 110 -8.51 10.76 -11.67
N LEU A 111 -9.65 11.36 -11.39
CA LEU A 111 -10.04 11.73 -10.05
C LEU A 111 -11.21 10.90 -9.54
N VAL A 112 -11.23 10.74 -8.22
CA VAL A 112 -12.34 10.14 -7.48
C VAL A 112 -13.12 11.25 -6.79
N PHE A 113 -14.41 11.25 -6.97
CA PHE A 113 -15.28 12.29 -6.41
C PHE A 113 -16.65 11.72 -6.06
N LYS A 114 -17.44 12.49 -5.30
CA LYS A 114 -18.85 12.20 -5.04
C LYS A 114 -19.73 12.96 -6.03
N SER A 115 -20.75 12.29 -6.53
CA SER A 115 -21.71 12.89 -7.45
C SER A 115 -23.08 13.06 -6.80
N ASP A 116 -23.59 14.27 -6.75
CA ASP A 116 -24.96 14.55 -6.31
C ASP A 116 -25.98 13.90 -7.24
N GLU A 117 -25.67 13.79 -8.52
CA GLU A 117 -26.51 13.15 -9.53
C GLU A 117 -26.75 11.66 -9.28
N LEU A 118 -25.86 11.00 -8.52
CA LEU A 118 -25.94 9.58 -8.21
C LEU A 118 -25.95 9.32 -6.70
N ASP A 119 -26.72 10.08 -5.94
CA ASP A 119 -26.90 9.88 -4.49
C ASP A 119 -25.55 9.83 -3.73
N GLU A 120 -24.67 10.77 -3.94
CA GLU A 120 -23.34 10.85 -3.28
C GLU A 120 -22.44 9.62 -3.53
N LYS A 121 -22.71 8.83 -4.56
CA LYS A 121 -21.84 7.71 -4.93
C LYS A 121 -20.48 8.20 -5.38
N ARG A 122 -19.48 7.43 -5.01
CA ARG A 122 -18.10 7.66 -5.48
C ARG A 122 -17.97 7.24 -6.93
N LEU A 123 -17.51 8.15 -7.76
CA LEU A 123 -17.21 7.93 -9.17
C LEU A 123 -15.72 8.08 -9.42
N VAL A 124 -15.23 7.40 -10.45
CA VAL A 124 -13.90 7.56 -11.01
C VAL A 124 -14.07 8.00 -12.45
N LYS A 125 -13.56 9.17 -12.81
CA LYS A 125 -13.65 9.73 -14.14
C LYS A 125 -12.39 10.54 -14.47
N ARG A 126 -12.24 10.89 -15.74
CA ARG A 126 -11.16 11.74 -16.21
C ARG A 126 -11.57 13.20 -16.21
N LEU A 127 -10.67 14.04 -15.73
CA LEU A 127 -10.82 15.48 -15.70
C LEU A 127 -10.65 16.05 -17.11
N ILE A 128 -11.71 16.68 -17.61
CA ILE A 128 -11.76 17.28 -18.97
C ILE A 128 -11.77 18.80 -18.90
N GLY A 129 -12.56 19.37 -18.03
CA GLY A 129 -12.68 20.83 -17.90
C GLY A 129 -12.19 21.31 -16.52
N LEU A 130 -11.31 22.28 -16.53
CA LEU A 130 -10.82 23.02 -15.35
C LEU A 130 -11.72 24.22 -15.07
N PRO A 131 -11.65 24.82 -13.87
CA PRO A 131 -12.37 26.08 -13.57
C PRO A 131 -12.14 27.15 -14.62
N GLY A 132 -13.22 27.75 -15.09
CA GLY A 132 -13.21 28.80 -16.14
C GLY A 132 -13.12 28.31 -17.58
N ASP A 133 -12.98 26.99 -17.83
CA ASP A 133 -12.93 26.45 -19.20
C ASP A 133 -14.29 26.48 -19.91
N THR A 134 -14.23 26.66 -21.23
CA THR A 134 -15.33 26.33 -22.15
C THR A 134 -15.01 25.00 -22.83
N VAL A 135 -15.82 23.99 -22.57
CA VAL A 135 -15.68 22.66 -23.16
C VAL A 135 -16.81 22.41 -24.13
N GLU A 136 -16.48 22.10 -25.38
CA GLU A 136 -17.44 21.81 -26.44
C GLU A 136 -17.32 20.35 -26.88
N VAL A 137 -18.41 19.59 -26.84
CA VAL A 137 -18.53 18.26 -27.42
C VAL A 137 -19.25 18.37 -28.74
N LYS A 138 -18.63 17.90 -29.82
CA LYS A 138 -19.20 17.87 -31.15
C LYS A 138 -20.05 16.61 -31.37
N SER A 139 -20.89 16.60 -32.40
CA SER A 139 -21.75 15.46 -32.73
C SER A 139 -20.96 14.17 -33.08
N ASP A 140 -19.75 14.33 -33.60
CA ASP A 140 -18.83 13.22 -33.87
C ASP A 140 -18.06 12.73 -32.61
N GLY A 141 -18.40 13.28 -31.44
CA GLY A 141 -17.76 12.98 -30.15
C GLY A 141 -16.41 13.65 -29.92
N ALA A 142 -15.94 14.49 -30.84
CA ALA A 142 -14.72 15.26 -30.62
C ALA A 142 -14.92 16.31 -29.52
N VAL A 143 -13.93 16.44 -28.64
CA VAL A 143 -13.95 17.41 -27.55
C VAL A 143 -12.99 18.56 -27.86
N PHE A 144 -13.46 19.79 -27.63
CA PHE A 144 -12.66 20.99 -27.73
C PHE A 144 -12.67 21.71 -26.39
N VAL A 145 -11.56 22.28 -26.00
CA VAL A 145 -11.44 23.08 -24.79
C VAL A 145 -10.86 24.44 -25.16
N ASN A 146 -11.58 25.49 -24.81
CA ASN A 146 -11.22 26.89 -25.15
C ASN A 146 -10.95 27.07 -26.66
N GLY A 147 -11.68 26.33 -27.49
CA GLY A 147 -11.57 26.38 -28.95
C GLY A 147 -10.47 25.46 -29.54
N GLU A 148 -9.64 24.81 -28.72
CA GLU A 148 -8.61 23.88 -29.17
C GLU A 148 -9.09 22.44 -29.03
N LYS A 149 -8.84 21.62 -30.07
CA LYS A 149 -9.20 20.20 -30.05
C LYS A 149 -8.37 19.46 -29.03
N LEU A 150 -9.04 18.76 -28.10
CA LEU A 150 -8.38 17.91 -27.12
C LEU A 150 -7.93 16.60 -27.79
N ASP A 151 -6.65 16.24 -27.58
CA ASP A 151 -6.13 14.93 -27.97
C ASP A 151 -6.45 13.90 -26.90
N GLU A 152 -7.25 12.90 -27.25
CA GLU A 152 -7.79 11.91 -26.33
C GLU A 152 -7.50 10.48 -26.80
N PRO A 153 -6.23 10.05 -26.80
CA PRO A 153 -5.87 8.70 -27.26
C PRO A 153 -6.44 7.60 -26.37
N TYR A 154 -6.81 7.92 -25.15
CA TYR A 154 -7.41 7.03 -24.16
C TYR A 154 -8.91 6.81 -24.35
N ALA A 155 -9.58 7.68 -25.10
CA ALA A 155 -11.03 7.65 -25.19
C ALA A 155 -11.53 6.73 -26.31
N VAL A 156 -12.44 5.83 -25.94
CA VAL A 156 -13.27 5.12 -26.93
C VAL A 156 -14.29 6.11 -27.46
N LYS A 157 -14.15 6.51 -28.70
CA LYS A 157 -15.01 7.53 -29.31
C LYS A 157 -16.42 7.01 -29.55
N ALA A 158 -17.38 7.90 -29.41
CA ALA A 158 -18.77 7.67 -29.76
C ALA A 158 -19.38 8.98 -30.24
N GLU A 159 -20.35 8.88 -31.17
CA GLU A 159 -21.21 10.01 -31.46
C GLU A 159 -21.94 10.45 -30.19
N SER A 160 -22.15 11.74 -30.07
CA SER A 160 -22.78 12.37 -28.90
C SER A 160 -23.69 13.49 -29.39
N GLU A 161 -24.63 13.88 -28.55
CA GLU A 161 -25.31 15.16 -28.76
C GLU A 161 -24.28 16.29 -28.59
N ALA A 162 -24.30 17.24 -29.54
CA ALA A 162 -23.44 18.41 -29.45
C ALA A 162 -23.82 19.24 -28.23
N LYS A 163 -22.86 19.51 -27.34
CA LYS A 163 -23.11 20.20 -26.08
C LYS A 163 -21.94 21.11 -25.72
N MET A 164 -22.27 22.25 -25.10
CA MET A 164 -21.28 23.22 -24.63
C MET A 164 -21.39 23.33 -23.10
N PHE A 165 -20.26 23.35 -22.45
CA PHE A 165 -20.13 23.47 -21.00
C PHE A 165 -19.26 24.69 -20.70
N ASN A 166 -19.73 25.56 -19.82
CA ASN A 166 -18.93 26.64 -19.25
C ASN A 166 -18.66 26.30 -17.79
N VAL A 167 -17.45 25.83 -17.51
CA VAL A 167 -17.08 25.30 -16.19
C VAL A 167 -17.00 26.48 -15.20
N PRO A 168 -17.81 26.45 -14.11
CA PRO A 168 -17.75 27.53 -13.11
C PRO A 168 -16.41 27.53 -12.38
N GLU A 169 -16.09 28.69 -11.78
CA GLU A 169 -15.01 28.76 -10.80
C GLU A 169 -15.27 27.78 -9.66
N ASN A 170 -14.22 27.11 -9.15
CA ASN A 170 -14.26 26.08 -8.12
C ASN A 170 -15.03 24.80 -8.52
N SER A 171 -15.27 24.58 -9.81
CA SER A 171 -15.91 23.38 -10.34
C SER A 171 -15.09 22.74 -11.44
N TYR A 172 -15.35 21.47 -11.65
CA TYR A 172 -14.63 20.63 -12.59
C TYR A 172 -15.60 19.81 -13.44
N LEU A 173 -15.19 19.49 -14.67
CA LEU A 173 -15.98 18.69 -15.61
C LEU A 173 -15.30 17.37 -15.90
N PHE A 174 -16.07 16.27 -15.79
CA PHE A 174 -15.53 14.91 -15.88
C PHE A 174 -16.25 14.08 -16.92
N PHE A 175 -15.46 13.34 -17.75
CA PHE A 175 -16.00 12.33 -18.66
C PHE A 175 -15.37 10.95 -18.37
N GLY A 176 -16.10 9.90 -18.74
CA GLY A 176 -15.52 8.57 -18.77
C GLY A 176 -14.75 8.33 -20.06
N ASP A 177 -13.71 7.48 -20.01
CA ASP A 177 -12.91 7.14 -21.19
C ASP A 177 -13.71 6.28 -22.18
N ASN A 178 -14.55 5.38 -21.66
CA ASN A 178 -15.48 4.61 -22.48
C ASN A 178 -16.75 5.44 -22.77
N ARG A 179 -16.64 6.38 -23.72
CA ARG A 179 -17.69 7.34 -24.09
C ARG A 179 -19.04 6.72 -24.41
N PRO A 180 -19.10 5.54 -25.10
CA PRO A 180 -20.37 4.91 -25.47
C PRO A 180 -21.24 4.50 -24.29
N ILE A 181 -20.61 4.06 -23.18
CA ILE A 181 -21.35 3.51 -22.02
C ILE A 181 -21.23 4.36 -20.76
N SER A 182 -20.43 5.43 -20.79
CA SER A 182 -20.25 6.27 -19.62
C SER A 182 -21.45 7.19 -19.42
N TYR A 183 -22.13 7.01 -18.27
CA TYR A 183 -23.06 8.01 -17.79
C TYR A 183 -22.27 9.05 -16.97
N ASP A 184 -22.00 10.18 -17.60
CA ASP A 184 -21.13 11.24 -17.07
C ASP A 184 -21.74 12.63 -17.32
N ALA A 185 -20.96 13.69 -17.11
CA ALA A 185 -21.40 15.07 -17.20
C ALA A 185 -22.11 15.45 -18.52
N ARG A 186 -21.91 14.67 -19.57
CA ARG A 186 -22.63 14.88 -20.85
C ARG A 186 -24.13 14.61 -20.73
N TYR A 187 -24.55 13.80 -19.74
CA TYR A 187 -25.92 13.34 -19.55
C TYR A 187 -26.54 13.79 -18.22
N TRP A 188 -25.73 14.37 -17.31
CA TRP A 188 -26.22 14.82 -16.00
C TRP A 188 -27.01 16.13 -16.11
N GLU A 189 -27.95 16.33 -15.18
CA GLU A 189 -28.67 17.57 -15.05
C GLU A 189 -27.75 18.69 -14.54
N ASN A 190 -26.93 18.37 -13.51
CA ASN A 190 -25.83 19.24 -13.07
C ASN A 190 -24.48 18.61 -13.47
N PRO A 191 -23.86 19.09 -14.56
CA PRO A 191 -22.64 18.48 -15.09
C PRO A 191 -21.37 18.79 -14.31
N TYR A 192 -21.41 19.75 -13.40
CA TYR A 192 -20.23 20.26 -12.72
C TYR A 192 -20.06 19.64 -11.33
N ILE A 193 -18.84 19.31 -10.99
CA ILE A 193 -18.47 18.78 -9.68
C ILE A 193 -17.70 19.86 -8.92
N ASP A 194 -18.25 20.28 -7.78
CA ASP A 194 -17.62 21.25 -6.89
C ASP A 194 -16.31 20.68 -6.30
N GLU A 195 -15.30 21.53 -6.09
CA GLU A 195 -14.00 21.13 -5.56
C GLU A 195 -14.10 20.33 -4.24
N SER A 196 -15.07 20.70 -3.38
CA SER A 196 -15.29 20.03 -2.09
C SER A 196 -15.78 18.58 -2.21
N LYS A 197 -16.27 18.17 -3.37
CA LYS A 197 -16.73 16.80 -3.66
C LYS A 197 -15.59 15.89 -4.14
N ILE A 198 -14.44 16.45 -4.51
CA ILE A 198 -13.29 15.69 -4.98
C ILE A 198 -12.61 15.03 -3.78
N ILE A 199 -12.38 13.73 -3.88
CA ILE A 199 -11.80 12.90 -2.82
C ILE A 199 -10.30 12.78 -2.99
N GLY A 200 -9.83 12.67 -4.22
CA GLY A 200 -8.41 12.53 -4.52
C GLY A 200 -8.14 11.99 -5.91
N GLU A 201 -6.87 11.80 -6.21
CA GLU A 201 -6.36 11.32 -7.50
C GLU A 201 -6.13 9.81 -7.48
N ALA A 202 -6.62 9.10 -8.52
CA ALA A 202 -6.35 7.68 -8.71
C ALA A 202 -4.97 7.50 -9.38
N VAL A 203 -3.96 7.13 -8.59
CA VAL A 203 -2.57 7.14 -9.04
C VAL A 203 -2.02 5.77 -9.42
N PHE A 204 -2.54 4.71 -8.81
CA PHE A 204 -1.94 3.38 -8.96
C PHE A 204 -2.99 2.27 -8.87
N ARG A 205 -2.89 1.30 -9.79
CA ARG A 205 -3.68 0.06 -9.77
C ARG A 205 -2.85 -1.05 -9.16
N PHE A 206 -3.31 -1.61 -8.03
CA PHE A 206 -2.60 -2.68 -7.33
C PHE A 206 -3.21 -4.07 -7.53
N PHE A 207 -4.40 -4.15 -8.10
CA PHE A 207 -5.07 -5.41 -8.45
C PHE A 207 -5.90 -5.22 -9.74
N PRO A 208 -5.96 -6.21 -10.63
CA PRO A 208 -5.34 -7.54 -10.57
C PRO A 208 -3.82 -7.50 -10.81
N LEU A 209 -3.10 -8.54 -10.32
CA LEU A 209 -1.63 -8.56 -10.32
C LEU A 209 -1.00 -8.45 -11.72
N ASN A 210 -1.69 -8.94 -12.75
CA ASN A 210 -1.23 -8.85 -14.14
C ASN A 210 -1.43 -7.46 -14.78
N ARG A 211 -2.06 -6.53 -14.06
CA ARG A 211 -2.30 -5.14 -14.50
C ARG A 211 -1.79 -4.11 -13.50
N ILE A 212 -0.93 -4.53 -12.57
CA ILE A 212 -0.30 -3.60 -11.61
C ILE A 212 0.46 -2.51 -12.35
N GLY A 213 0.26 -1.25 -11.95
CA GLY A 213 0.97 -0.11 -12.51
C GLY A 213 0.30 1.22 -12.23
N GLU A 214 0.98 2.28 -12.66
CA GLU A 214 0.45 3.64 -12.65
C GLU A 214 -0.76 3.74 -13.59
N ILE A 215 -1.67 4.65 -13.25
CA ILE A 215 -2.85 4.97 -14.04
C ILE A 215 -2.61 6.35 -14.66
N ARG A 216 -2.76 6.42 -15.98
CA ARG A 216 -2.57 7.67 -16.74
C ARG A 216 -3.65 7.84 -17.78
#